data_0b01b01ca1934767d26b374c97c1db78
#
_entry.id   0b01b01ca1934767d26b374c97c1db78
#
_cell.length_a   1.000
_cell.length_b   1.000
_cell.length_c   1.000
_cell.angle_alpha   90.00
_cell.angle_beta   90.00
_cell.angle_gamma   90.00
#
_symmetry.space_group_name_H-M   'P 1'
#
loop_
_entity.id
_entity.type
_entity.pdbx_description
1 polymer ?
#
loop_
_entity_poly.entity_id
_entity_poly.type
_entity_poly.pdbx_seq_one_letter_code
_entity_poly.pdbx_strand_id
1 'polypeptide(L)'
;MKPLFITATDTDIGKTYVCAGLAHSLKKLNIDVGIMKPFACGVKQKTGFSSNDLTILANAAMVDDDETIINPFFFPVPASPYTAAKNLDVKIDIAHVMECFRKLDKIHDIMLVEGIGGIMTPILKDYAIIDLIKDLDANTIIVTSSKIGTVNHTVLTCNVCKNMNIPIKGLIINNFDSTGYPIPCLLYTSPSPRDKRQSRMPSSA
;
A
#
# COMPACT_ATOMS: atom_id res chain seq x y z
N MET A 1 -1.55 -17.50 4.59
CA MET A 1 -2.07 -16.99 3.29
C MET A 1 -1.05 -16.04 2.67
N LYS A 2 -1.09 -15.79 1.32
CA LYS A 2 -0.21 -14.74 0.77
C LYS A 2 -0.56 -13.38 1.36
N PRO A 3 0.43 -12.55 1.71
CA PRO A 3 0.18 -11.23 2.28
C PRO A 3 -0.56 -10.33 1.29
N LEU A 4 -1.29 -9.35 1.80
CA LEU A 4 -1.92 -8.29 1.03
C LEU A 4 -1.09 -7.01 1.18
N PHE A 5 -0.58 -6.50 0.09
CA PHE A 5 0.13 -5.23 0.05
C PHE A 5 -0.82 -4.12 -0.42
N ILE A 6 -1.01 -3.12 0.40
CA ILE A 6 -1.85 -1.97 0.11
C ILE A 6 -0.97 -0.85 -0.42
N THR A 7 -1.03 -0.63 -1.74
CA THR A 7 -0.39 0.49 -2.41
C THR A 7 -1.43 1.50 -2.87
N ALA A 8 -0.97 2.58 -3.48
CA ALA A 8 -1.85 3.62 -3.98
C ALA A 8 -1.35 4.24 -5.28
N THR A 9 -2.24 4.95 -5.94
CA THR A 9 -1.90 5.73 -7.14
C THR A 9 -1.19 7.05 -6.80
N ASP A 10 -1.29 7.52 -5.54
CA ASP A 10 -0.65 8.76 -5.07
C ASP A 10 -0.55 8.77 -3.53
N THR A 11 0.01 9.86 -2.96
CA THR A 11 -0.01 10.16 -1.53
C THR A 11 -1.38 10.69 -1.11
N ASP A 12 -1.67 10.66 0.19
CA ASP A 12 -2.85 11.28 0.85
C ASP A 12 -4.23 10.88 0.29
N ILE A 13 -4.32 9.75 -0.38
CA ILE A 13 -5.58 9.19 -0.88
C ILE A 13 -6.21 8.16 0.06
N GLY A 14 -5.69 8.04 1.29
CA GLY A 14 -6.29 7.28 2.38
C GLY A 14 -5.94 5.80 2.40
N LYS A 15 -4.72 5.40 1.98
CA LYS A 15 -4.21 4.02 2.13
C LYS A 15 -4.43 3.48 3.53
N THR A 16 -4.01 4.25 4.53
CA THR A 16 -4.07 3.87 5.95
C THR A 16 -5.49 3.54 6.40
N TYR A 17 -6.46 4.38 6.04
CA TYR A 17 -7.87 4.13 6.39
C TYR A 17 -8.45 2.91 5.67
N VAL A 18 -8.07 2.68 4.42
CA VAL A 18 -8.45 1.47 3.67
C VAL A 18 -7.83 0.24 4.31
N CYS A 19 -6.55 0.27 4.62
CA CYS A 19 -5.83 -0.82 5.28
C CYS A 19 -6.44 -1.13 6.65
N ALA A 20 -6.71 -0.11 7.47
CA ALA A 20 -7.37 -0.23 8.76
C ALA A 20 -8.78 -0.83 8.64
N GLY A 21 -9.56 -0.38 7.66
CA GLY A 21 -10.90 -0.93 7.38
C GLY A 21 -10.86 -2.41 7.01
N LEU A 22 -9.88 -2.82 6.21
CA LEU A 22 -9.64 -4.23 5.87
C LEU A 22 -9.23 -5.04 7.11
N ALA A 23 -8.28 -4.55 7.91
CA ALA A 23 -7.85 -5.19 9.15
C ALA A 23 -9.03 -5.41 10.10
N HIS A 24 -9.80 -4.37 10.37
CA HIS A 24 -10.98 -4.44 11.23
C HIS A 24 -12.03 -5.43 10.70
N SER A 25 -12.26 -5.46 9.38
CA SER A 25 -13.22 -6.37 8.76
C SER A 25 -12.78 -7.83 8.88
N LEU A 26 -11.51 -8.12 8.69
CA LEU A 26 -10.94 -9.46 8.84
C LEU A 26 -11.00 -9.92 10.31
N LYS A 27 -10.68 -9.03 11.27
CA LYS A 27 -10.82 -9.33 12.71
C LYS A 27 -12.25 -9.68 13.08
N LYS A 28 -13.26 -9.00 12.51
CA LYS A 28 -14.67 -9.36 12.72
C LYS A 28 -15.04 -10.74 12.19
N LEU A 29 -14.27 -11.28 11.26
CA LEU A 29 -14.40 -12.64 10.75
C LEU A 29 -13.58 -13.66 11.56
N ASN A 30 -13.05 -13.25 12.72
CA ASN A 30 -12.17 -14.03 13.59
C ASN A 30 -10.88 -14.50 12.90
N ILE A 31 -10.38 -13.71 11.95
CA ILE A 31 -9.06 -13.94 11.32
C ILE A 31 -8.04 -13.14 12.10
N ASP A 32 -6.93 -13.76 12.48
CA ASP A 32 -5.82 -13.06 13.11
C ASP A 32 -5.00 -12.31 12.06
N VAL A 33 -4.95 -10.98 12.21
CA VAL A 33 -4.38 -10.07 11.20
C VAL A 33 -3.16 -9.39 11.76
N GLY A 34 -2.00 -9.67 11.19
CA GLY A 34 -0.79 -8.88 11.41
C GLY A 34 -0.77 -7.67 10.48
N ILE A 35 -0.19 -6.58 10.98
CA ILE A 35 0.02 -5.36 10.20
C ILE A 35 1.51 -5.05 10.09
N MET A 36 1.92 -4.47 8.97
CA MET A 36 3.26 -3.92 8.81
C MET A 36 3.23 -2.66 7.95
N LYS A 37 3.93 -1.63 8.39
CA LYS A 37 4.24 -0.44 7.60
C LYS A 37 5.77 -0.30 7.55
N PRO A 38 6.44 -0.95 6.58
CA PRO A 38 7.91 -1.06 6.55
C PRO A 38 8.61 0.29 6.63
N PHE A 39 8.02 1.30 6.01
CA PHE A 39 8.53 2.66 5.95
C PHE A 39 7.44 3.64 6.34
N ALA A 40 7.71 4.48 7.32
CA ALA A 40 6.87 5.61 7.67
C ALA A 40 7.69 6.90 7.65
N CYS A 41 7.11 7.96 7.07
CA CYS A 41 7.74 9.27 6.95
C CYS A 41 6.78 10.35 7.44
N GLY A 42 7.28 11.34 8.15
CA GLY A 42 6.46 12.46 8.62
C GLY A 42 6.77 12.87 10.05
N VAL A 43 5.88 13.64 10.65
CA VAL A 43 6.07 14.17 12.00
C VAL A 43 5.92 13.05 13.04
N LYS A 44 6.96 12.88 13.87
CA LYS A 44 6.94 11.90 14.96
C LYS A 44 5.91 12.28 16.02
N GLN A 45 5.07 11.31 16.42
CA GLN A 45 4.13 11.48 17.52
C GLN A 45 4.86 11.56 18.86
N LYS A 46 4.27 12.29 19.81
CA LYS A 46 4.83 12.45 21.17
C LYS A 46 4.55 11.26 22.09
N THR A 47 3.48 10.52 21.83
CA THR A 47 3.02 9.37 22.62
C THR A 47 2.54 8.26 21.72
N GLY A 48 2.67 7.00 22.15
CA GLY A 48 2.32 5.83 21.36
C GLY A 48 3.33 5.54 20.25
N PHE A 49 2.87 4.97 19.14
CA PHE A 49 3.72 4.71 17.97
C PHE A 49 4.29 6.01 17.37
N SER A 50 5.47 5.92 16.78
CA SER A 50 6.13 7.06 16.13
C SER A 50 5.30 7.63 14.96
N SER A 51 4.59 6.79 14.25
CA SER A 51 3.71 7.16 13.13
C SER A 51 2.23 7.11 13.53
N ASN A 52 1.46 8.14 13.16
CA ASN A 52 0.01 8.13 13.31
C ASN A 52 -0.65 7.00 12.51
N ASP A 53 -0.14 6.71 11.32
CA ASP A 53 -0.64 5.61 10.48
C ASP A 53 -0.54 4.28 11.22
N LEU A 54 0.60 4.02 11.90
CA LEU A 54 0.77 2.83 12.72
C LEU A 54 -0.24 2.73 13.85
N THR A 55 -0.49 3.83 14.55
CA THR A 55 -1.50 3.87 15.61
C THR A 55 -2.88 3.49 15.08
N ILE A 56 -3.25 4.01 13.91
CA ILE A 56 -4.53 3.68 13.26
C ILE A 56 -4.59 2.18 12.88
N LEU A 57 -3.51 1.66 12.29
CA LEU A 57 -3.44 0.27 11.83
C LEU A 57 -3.47 -0.71 13.01
N ALA A 58 -2.63 -0.50 14.04
CA ALA A 58 -2.56 -1.38 15.19
C ALA A 58 -3.87 -1.43 15.97
N ASN A 59 -4.52 -0.28 16.17
CA ASN A 59 -5.83 -0.22 16.79
C ASN A 59 -6.90 -0.97 15.98
N ALA A 60 -6.89 -0.85 14.66
CA ALA A 60 -7.87 -1.52 13.80
C ALA A 60 -7.67 -3.04 13.73
N ALA A 61 -6.43 -3.49 13.74
CA ALA A 61 -6.06 -4.91 13.78
C ALA A 61 -6.10 -5.51 15.20
N MET A 62 -6.19 -4.67 16.24
CA MET A 62 -6.12 -5.08 17.65
C MET A 62 -4.84 -5.90 17.93
N VAL A 63 -3.69 -5.42 17.45
CA VAL A 63 -2.37 -6.04 17.66
C VAL A 63 -1.52 -5.18 18.58
N ASP A 64 -0.66 -5.87 19.34
CA ASP A 64 0.29 -5.26 20.28
C ASP A 64 1.73 -5.72 19.94
N ASP A 65 2.03 -5.81 18.65
CA ASP A 65 3.35 -6.16 18.16
C ASP A 65 4.34 -5.03 18.38
N ASP A 66 5.63 -5.40 18.54
CA ASP A 66 6.72 -4.44 18.74
C ASP A 66 6.82 -3.47 17.55
N GLU A 67 6.82 -2.17 17.84
CA GLU A 67 6.94 -1.11 16.83
C GLU A 67 8.15 -1.31 15.92
N THR A 68 9.27 -1.76 16.46
CA THR A 68 10.51 -1.96 15.70
C THR A 68 10.39 -3.07 14.63
N ILE A 69 9.40 -3.96 14.79
CA ILE A 69 9.12 -5.04 13.85
C ILE A 69 8.04 -4.62 12.85
N ILE A 70 6.97 -3.96 13.31
CA ILE A 70 5.89 -3.51 12.43
C ILE A 70 6.27 -2.27 11.61
N ASN A 71 7.23 -1.47 12.10
CA ASN A 71 7.77 -0.30 11.39
C ASN A 71 9.30 -0.21 11.54
N PRO A 72 10.07 -1.04 10.84
CA PRO A 72 11.53 -1.02 10.95
C PRO A 72 12.20 0.29 10.55
N PHE A 73 11.55 1.12 9.74
CA PHE A 73 12.11 2.41 9.34
C PHE A 73 11.10 3.56 9.49
N PHE A 74 11.32 4.39 10.50
CA PHE A 74 10.63 5.67 10.66
C PHE A 74 11.56 6.84 10.36
N PHE A 75 11.14 7.75 9.48
CA PHE A 75 11.88 8.96 9.13
C PHE A 75 11.08 10.21 9.53
N PRO A 76 11.60 11.08 10.39
CA PRO A 76 10.88 12.27 10.90
C PRO A 76 10.87 13.42 9.86
N VAL A 77 10.78 13.10 8.57
CA VAL A 77 10.73 14.06 7.46
C VAL A 77 9.72 13.61 6.41
N PRO A 78 8.93 14.52 5.81
CA PRO A 78 7.93 14.19 4.78
C PRO A 78 8.61 14.06 3.41
N ALA A 79 9.28 12.94 3.17
CA ALA A 79 9.97 12.63 1.92
C ALA A 79 9.84 11.14 1.58
N SER A 80 10.27 10.74 0.36
CA SER A 80 10.41 9.32 0.07
C SER A 80 11.45 8.66 0.99
N PRO A 81 11.35 7.36 1.30
CA PRO A 81 12.33 6.67 2.12
C PRO A 81 13.77 6.89 1.64
N TYR A 82 14.01 6.81 0.33
CA TYR A 82 15.33 7.06 -0.27
C TYR A 82 15.86 8.45 0.06
N THR A 83 15.05 9.49 -0.15
CA THR A 83 15.46 10.88 0.11
C THR A 83 15.64 11.12 1.61
N ALA A 84 14.72 10.61 2.43
CA ALA A 84 14.78 10.75 3.88
C ALA A 84 16.03 10.08 4.45
N ALA A 85 16.30 8.85 4.05
CA ALA A 85 17.47 8.09 4.47
C ALA A 85 18.79 8.79 4.07
N LYS A 86 18.85 9.28 2.82
CA LYS A 86 20.02 10.04 2.34
C LYS A 86 20.26 11.33 3.13
N ASN A 87 19.20 12.07 3.46
CA ASN A 87 19.31 13.33 4.20
C ASN A 87 19.70 13.14 5.67
N LEU A 88 19.35 11.98 6.23
CA LEU A 88 19.60 11.64 7.64
C LEU A 88 20.82 10.73 7.83
N ASP A 89 21.53 10.40 6.75
CA ASP A 89 22.65 9.45 6.74
C ASP A 89 22.29 8.09 7.35
N VAL A 90 21.05 7.63 7.09
CA VAL A 90 20.54 6.33 7.55
C VAL A 90 20.65 5.33 6.41
N LYS A 91 21.23 4.17 6.67
CA LYS A 91 21.26 3.06 5.72
C LYS A 91 19.99 2.22 5.83
N ILE A 92 19.20 2.17 4.76
CA ILE A 92 18.08 1.25 4.65
C ILE A 92 18.62 -0.16 4.34
N ASP A 93 18.19 -1.14 5.14
CA ASP A 93 18.50 -2.56 4.94
C ASP A 93 17.21 -3.32 4.62
N ILE A 94 17.07 -3.76 3.37
CA ILE A 94 15.91 -4.54 2.92
C ILE A 94 15.88 -5.93 3.57
N ALA A 95 17.04 -6.54 3.83
CA ALA A 95 17.10 -7.83 4.52
C ALA A 95 16.49 -7.76 5.92
N HIS A 96 16.72 -6.65 6.64
CA HIS A 96 16.08 -6.38 7.93
C HIS A 96 14.55 -6.23 7.81
N VAL A 97 14.06 -5.52 6.79
CA VAL A 97 12.60 -5.42 6.52
C VAL A 97 11.99 -6.81 6.29
N MET A 98 12.66 -7.64 5.48
CA MET A 98 12.21 -9.00 5.19
C MET A 98 12.27 -9.92 6.42
N GLU A 99 13.24 -9.72 7.31
CA GLU A 99 13.31 -10.45 8.58
C GLU A 99 12.15 -10.08 9.50
N CYS A 100 11.86 -8.79 9.66
CA CYS A 100 10.72 -8.28 10.43
C CYS A 100 9.41 -8.85 9.89
N PHE A 101 9.22 -8.79 8.56
CA PHE A 101 8.03 -9.36 7.92
C PHE A 101 7.89 -10.86 8.23
N ARG A 102 8.95 -11.66 8.07
CA ARG A 102 8.91 -13.10 8.34
C ARG A 102 8.60 -13.44 9.81
N LYS A 103 8.99 -12.59 10.76
CA LYS A 103 8.62 -12.76 12.17
C LYS A 103 7.12 -12.60 12.37
N LEU A 104 6.52 -11.55 11.79
CA LEU A 104 5.08 -11.28 11.86
C LEU A 104 4.25 -12.34 11.12
N ASP A 105 4.66 -12.73 9.91
CA ASP A 105 3.96 -13.72 9.07
C ASP A 105 3.87 -15.11 9.72
N LYS A 106 4.76 -15.43 10.68
CA LYS A 106 4.74 -16.69 11.44
C LYS A 106 3.71 -16.72 12.55
N ILE A 107 3.28 -15.58 13.05
CA ILE A 107 2.40 -15.48 14.23
C ILE A 107 1.00 -15.04 13.88
N HIS A 108 0.76 -14.60 12.65
CA HIS A 108 -0.56 -14.16 12.19
C HIS A 108 -1.06 -15.01 11.01
N ASP A 109 -2.39 -15.12 10.86
CA ASP A 109 -3.04 -15.86 9.78
C ASP A 109 -2.85 -15.18 8.42
N ILE A 110 -2.86 -13.84 8.42
CA ILE A 110 -2.67 -13.00 7.23
C ILE A 110 -1.96 -11.70 7.59
N MET A 111 -1.05 -11.29 6.71
CA MET A 111 -0.35 -10.00 6.81
C MET A 111 -0.97 -8.95 5.90
N LEU A 112 -1.24 -7.76 6.47
CA LEU A 112 -1.53 -6.54 5.73
C LEU A 112 -0.30 -5.64 5.76
N VAL A 113 0.29 -5.38 4.60
CA VAL A 113 1.47 -4.51 4.48
C VAL A 113 1.06 -3.22 3.82
N GLU A 114 1.20 -2.09 4.51
CA GLU A 114 0.93 -0.78 3.95
C GLU A 114 2.19 -0.16 3.34
N GLY A 115 2.13 0.16 2.06
CA GLY A 115 3.18 0.91 1.36
C GLY A 115 3.20 2.39 1.72
N ILE A 116 4.22 3.10 1.22
CA ILE A 116 4.35 4.55 1.32
C ILE A 116 4.31 5.18 -0.08
N GLY A 117 3.59 6.30 -0.23
CA GLY A 117 3.43 6.97 -1.53
C GLY A 117 2.74 6.07 -2.57
N GLY A 118 3.19 6.13 -3.80
CA GLY A 118 2.75 5.29 -4.91
C GLY A 118 3.66 4.08 -5.13
N ILE A 119 3.29 3.23 -6.10
CA ILE A 119 3.97 1.96 -6.37
C ILE A 119 5.44 2.11 -6.81
N MET A 120 5.79 3.24 -7.44
CA MET A 120 7.16 3.56 -7.88
C MET A 120 7.92 4.45 -6.90
N THR A 121 7.41 4.65 -5.68
CA THR A 121 8.13 5.43 -4.66
C THR A 121 9.46 4.76 -4.33
N PRO A 122 10.61 5.49 -4.46
CA PRO A 122 11.91 4.92 -4.26
C PRO A 122 12.21 4.67 -2.78
N ILE A 123 12.71 3.47 -2.49
CA ILE A 123 13.25 3.05 -1.19
C ILE A 123 14.77 3.16 -1.20
N LEU A 124 15.39 2.67 -2.29
CA LEU A 124 16.81 2.83 -2.59
C LEU A 124 16.96 3.42 -4.00
N LYS A 125 18.18 3.66 -4.45
CA LYS A 125 18.46 4.20 -5.79
C LYS A 125 17.81 3.38 -6.91
N ASP A 126 17.89 2.05 -6.79
CA ASP A 126 17.41 1.10 -7.80
C ASP A 126 16.41 0.10 -7.21
N TYR A 127 15.66 0.51 -6.18
CA TYR A 127 14.68 -0.32 -5.49
C TYR A 127 13.48 0.54 -5.05
N ALA A 128 12.32 0.22 -5.54
CA ALA A 128 11.06 0.93 -5.27
C ALA A 128 10.06 0.04 -4.48
N ILE A 129 8.92 0.60 -4.14
CA ILE A 129 7.83 -0.14 -3.49
C ILE A 129 7.42 -1.39 -4.27
N ILE A 130 7.43 -1.34 -5.61
CA ILE A 130 7.08 -2.49 -6.44
C ILE A 130 8.04 -3.67 -6.25
N ASP A 131 9.32 -3.40 -6.04
CA ASP A 131 10.33 -4.43 -5.80
C ASP A 131 10.08 -5.09 -4.43
N LEU A 132 9.73 -4.30 -3.41
CA LEU A 132 9.33 -4.82 -2.10
C LEU A 132 8.09 -5.71 -2.20
N ILE A 133 7.07 -5.32 -2.97
CA ILE A 133 5.87 -6.15 -3.22
C ILE A 133 6.27 -7.50 -3.81
N LYS A 134 7.20 -7.50 -4.76
CA LYS A 134 7.71 -8.70 -5.40
C LYS A 134 8.48 -9.60 -4.43
N ASP A 135 9.38 -9.02 -3.64
CA ASP A 135 10.19 -9.75 -2.66
C ASP A 135 9.31 -10.37 -1.55
N LEU A 136 8.22 -9.71 -1.18
CA LEU A 136 7.22 -10.24 -0.25
C LEU A 136 6.30 -11.30 -0.86
N ASP A 137 6.37 -11.57 -2.16
CA ASP A 137 5.42 -12.41 -2.92
C ASP A 137 3.95 -12.03 -2.63
N ALA A 138 3.69 -10.74 -2.49
CA ALA A 138 2.41 -10.22 -2.02
C ALA A 138 1.37 -10.08 -3.13
N ASN A 139 0.10 -10.28 -2.77
CA ASN A 139 -1.03 -9.83 -3.58
C ASN A 139 -1.24 -8.34 -3.34
N THR A 140 -1.63 -7.58 -4.38
CA THR A 140 -1.72 -6.13 -4.29
C THR A 140 -3.16 -5.63 -4.33
N ILE A 141 -3.47 -4.70 -3.43
CA ILE A 141 -4.67 -3.85 -3.50
C ILE A 141 -4.21 -2.44 -3.82
N ILE A 142 -4.82 -1.84 -4.84
CA ILE A 142 -4.51 -0.48 -5.27
C ILE A 142 -5.60 0.45 -4.76
N VAL A 143 -5.21 1.46 -3.99
CA VAL A 143 -6.12 2.54 -3.56
C VAL A 143 -5.97 3.72 -4.51
N THR A 144 -7.08 4.26 -4.97
CA THR A 144 -7.15 5.45 -5.82
C THR A 144 -8.23 6.40 -5.33
N SER A 145 -8.23 7.64 -5.82
CA SER A 145 -9.24 8.63 -5.48
C SER A 145 -10.26 8.81 -6.61
N SER A 146 -11.32 9.60 -6.37
CA SER A 146 -12.30 9.98 -7.40
C SER A 146 -11.97 11.31 -8.11
N LYS A 147 -10.79 11.87 -7.87
CA LYS A 147 -10.38 13.16 -8.46
C LYS A 147 -10.02 13.04 -9.93
N ILE A 148 -10.07 14.16 -10.65
CA ILE A 148 -9.58 14.26 -12.04
C ILE A 148 -8.13 13.80 -12.11
N GLY A 149 -7.80 13.01 -13.14
CA GLY A 149 -6.49 12.39 -13.34
C GLY A 149 -6.38 10.97 -12.77
N THR A 150 -7.33 10.54 -11.93
CA THR A 150 -7.29 9.22 -11.28
C THR A 150 -7.27 8.06 -12.28
N VAL A 151 -7.99 8.15 -13.40
CA VAL A 151 -8.00 7.12 -14.44
C VAL A 151 -6.59 6.92 -15.00
N ASN A 152 -5.91 8.02 -15.36
CA ASN A 152 -4.53 7.97 -15.84
C ASN A 152 -3.60 7.34 -14.79
N HIS A 153 -3.63 7.81 -13.54
CA HIS A 153 -2.79 7.30 -12.46
C HIS A 153 -3.06 5.81 -12.18
N THR A 154 -4.34 5.42 -12.20
CA THR A 154 -4.73 4.01 -12.00
C THR A 154 -4.23 3.12 -13.12
N VAL A 155 -4.42 3.54 -14.38
CA VAL A 155 -3.93 2.78 -15.57
C VAL A 155 -2.42 2.61 -15.53
N LEU A 156 -1.68 3.69 -15.24
CA LEU A 156 -0.21 3.65 -15.12
C LEU A 156 0.21 2.68 -14.02
N THR A 157 -0.41 2.77 -12.83
CA THR A 157 -0.11 1.87 -11.69
C THR A 157 -0.40 0.41 -12.05
N CYS A 158 -1.55 0.13 -12.66
CA CYS A 158 -1.92 -1.22 -13.10
C CYS A 158 -0.96 -1.76 -14.17
N ASN A 159 -0.54 -0.93 -15.13
CA ASN A 159 0.41 -1.34 -16.17
C ASN A 159 1.78 -1.67 -15.58
N VAL A 160 2.24 -0.90 -14.59
CA VAL A 160 3.49 -1.21 -13.88
C VAL A 160 3.37 -2.56 -13.17
N CYS A 161 2.28 -2.80 -12.42
CA CYS A 161 2.04 -4.10 -11.79
C CYS A 161 2.05 -5.25 -12.81
N LYS A 162 1.35 -5.07 -13.94
CA LYS A 162 1.26 -6.07 -15.00
C LYS A 162 2.63 -6.39 -15.61
N ASN A 163 3.43 -5.37 -15.92
CA ASN A 163 4.76 -5.54 -16.51
C ASN A 163 5.74 -6.25 -15.56
N MET A 164 5.55 -6.09 -14.26
CA MET A 164 6.37 -6.73 -13.22
C MET A 164 5.76 -8.06 -12.72
N ASN A 165 4.66 -8.54 -13.34
CA ASN A 165 3.92 -9.74 -12.95
C ASN A 165 3.42 -9.71 -11.49
N ILE A 166 3.08 -8.53 -10.98
CA ILE A 166 2.50 -8.37 -9.64
C ILE A 166 0.99 -8.63 -9.70
N PRO A 167 0.45 -9.55 -8.89
CA PRO A 167 -0.97 -9.87 -8.90
C PRO A 167 -1.79 -8.75 -8.23
N ILE A 168 -2.71 -8.15 -8.98
CA ILE A 168 -3.68 -7.19 -8.46
C ILE A 168 -4.95 -7.95 -8.06
N LYS A 169 -5.34 -7.87 -6.78
CA LYS A 169 -6.55 -8.51 -6.23
C LYS A 169 -7.74 -7.57 -6.16
N GLY A 170 -7.50 -6.28 -6.10
CA GLY A 170 -8.57 -5.30 -6.05
C GLY A 170 -8.11 -3.87 -6.30
N LEU A 171 -9.08 -3.04 -6.68
CA LEU A 171 -8.97 -1.61 -6.78
C LEU A 171 -10.02 -1.00 -5.85
N ILE A 172 -9.60 -0.09 -4.97
CA ILE A 172 -10.49 0.62 -4.05
C ILE A 172 -10.47 2.11 -4.39
N ILE A 173 -11.62 2.65 -4.76
CA ILE A 173 -11.81 4.09 -4.98
C ILE A 173 -12.19 4.70 -3.64
N ASN A 174 -11.29 5.47 -3.08
CA ASN A 174 -11.46 6.18 -1.81
C ASN A 174 -11.64 7.68 -2.05
N ASN A 175 -11.95 8.43 -0.98
CA ASN A 175 -12.18 9.88 -1.04
C ASN A 175 -13.18 10.25 -2.14
N PHE A 176 -14.33 9.58 -2.09
CA PHE A 176 -15.41 9.90 -3.01
C PHE A 176 -15.84 11.36 -2.82
N ASP A 177 -15.64 12.15 -3.87
CA ASP A 177 -16.11 13.51 -3.96
C ASP A 177 -17.33 13.52 -4.89
N SER A 178 -18.50 13.95 -4.39
CA SER A 178 -19.73 14.05 -5.18
C SER A 178 -19.61 15.07 -6.33
N THR A 179 -18.62 15.98 -6.24
CA THR A 179 -18.29 16.96 -7.29
C THR A 179 -17.20 16.45 -8.23
N GLY A 180 -16.62 15.28 -7.94
CA GLY A 180 -15.57 14.64 -8.73
C GLY A 180 -16.12 13.85 -9.93
N TYR A 181 -15.30 12.94 -10.46
CA TYR A 181 -15.73 12.08 -11.56
C TYR A 181 -16.88 11.17 -11.16
N PRO A 182 -17.93 11.03 -11.98
CA PRO A 182 -18.99 10.06 -11.72
C PRO A 182 -18.40 8.64 -11.58
N ILE A 183 -18.80 7.91 -10.53
CA ILE A 183 -18.33 6.53 -10.29
C ILE A 183 -18.47 5.64 -11.55
N PRO A 184 -19.57 5.68 -12.33
CA PRO A 184 -19.67 4.90 -13.56
C PRO A 184 -18.49 5.13 -14.51
N CYS A 185 -18.06 6.38 -14.71
CA CYS A 185 -16.91 6.68 -15.58
C CYS A 185 -15.62 6.03 -15.08
N LEU A 186 -15.40 6.03 -13.76
CA LEU A 186 -14.21 5.39 -13.16
C LEU A 186 -14.28 3.87 -13.29
N LEU A 187 -15.44 3.25 -13.08
CA LEU A 187 -15.63 1.80 -13.17
C LEU A 187 -15.50 1.27 -14.61
N TYR A 188 -15.99 2.03 -15.60
CA TYR A 188 -15.95 1.62 -17.01
C TYR A 188 -14.61 1.89 -17.70
N THR A 189 -13.83 2.86 -17.20
CA THR A 189 -12.56 3.25 -17.81
C THR A 189 -11.32 2.73 -17.07
N SER A 190 -11.47 2.27 -15.82
CA SER A 190 -10.37 1.69 -15.05
C SER A 190 -10.22 0.20 -15.39
N PRO A 191 -9.00 -0.29 -15.64
CA PRO A 191 -8.77 -1.70 -15.93
C PRO A 191 -9.16 -2.55 -14.70
N SER A 192 -10.11 -3.47 -14.89
CA SER A 192 -10.46 -4.45 -13.87
C SER A 192 -9.61 -5.71 -14.04
N PRO A 193 -9.12 -6.32 -12.96
CA PRO A 193 -8.47 -7.64 -13.04
C PRO A 193 -9.35 -8.74 -13.66
N ARG A 194 -10.68 -8.52 -13.69
CA ARG A 194 -11.66 -9.42 -14.30
C ARG A 194 -11.90 -9.17 -15.78
N ASP A 195 -11.48 -8.02 -16.32
CA ASP A 195 -11.72 -7.63 -17.71
C ASP A 195 -10.73 -8.28 -18.68
N LYS A 196 -10.75 -9.61 -18.77
CA LYS A 196 -10.12 -10.33 -19.88
C LYS A 196 -10.89 -10.18 -21.22
N ARG A 197 -12.01 -9.46 -21.24
CA ARG A 197 -12.91 -9.39 -22.40
C ARG A 197 -12.93 -8.07 -23.19
N GLN A 198 -12.24 -7.01 -22.73
CA GLN A 198 -12.25 -5.72 -23.44
C GLN A 198 -10.96 -5.39 -24.19
N SER A 199 -10.32 -6.37 -24.84
CA SER A 199 -9.25 -6.10 -25.80
C SER A 199 -9.74 -6.03 -27.26
N ARG A 200 -10.99 -5.70 -27.51
CA ARG A 200 -11.47 -5.38 -28.85
C ARG A 200 -12.01 -3.97 -28.88
N MET A 201 -11.13 -3.02 -29.21
CA MET A 201 -11.62 -1.78 -29.82
C MET A 201 -12.30 -2.16 -31.14
N PRO A 202 -13.51 -1.63 -31.43
CA PRO A 202 -14.05 -1.73 -32.77
C PRO A 202 -13.07 -1.01 -33.69
N SER A 203 -12.60 -1.69 -34.73
CA SER A 203 -11.93 -1.04 -35.85
C SER A 203 -12.91 -0.03 -36.44
N SER A 204 -12.57 1.26 -36.33
CA SER A 204 -13.29 2.32 -37.00
C SER A 204 -13.33 2.03 -38.51
N ALA A 205 -14.55 1.94 -39.03
CA ALA A 205 -14.80 2.18 -40.42
C ALA A 205 -14.68 3.67 -40.75
#